data_d7fe5383d397c64f178805158a76a638
#
_entry.id   d7fe5383d397c64f178805158a76a638
#
_cell.length_a   1.000
_cell.length_b   1.000
_cell.length_c   1.000
_cell.angle_alpha   90.00
_cell.angle_beta   90.00
_cell.angle_gamma   90.00
#
_symmetry.space_group_name_H-M   'P 1'
#
loop_
_entity.id
_entity.type
_entity.pdbx_description
1 polymer ?
#
loop_
_entity_poly.entity_id
_entity_poly.type
_entity_poly.pdbx_seq_one_letter_code
_entity_poly.pdbx_strand_id
1 'polypeptide(L)'
;MNDFLKEAFTSEWVLKYLTEFIATAFLVALGNGAVANVELKGTKGNKSGWIVIAFGYGFGVMMPALMFGDVSGNHINPAFTLGLAASGLFSWVGVPGYLIAQLLGAFVGQAIVVWVHQPYYVQTENPNNILGTFSTISAVDDHDDTPENRNRAWANGFANEFAGSFLLFFGALALTNNYFGHKLVSQAVQYGYDKEAVTGQMANGSLAVAHIGVGFLVCALVLSFGGPTGPALNPARDLMPRLLHHILPTSVLGEHKGDSKWWYAWAPVVAPILAGILAVYLFKALYL
;
A
#
# COMPACT_ATOMS: atom_id res chain seq x y z
N MET A 1 23.00 18.05 18.69
CA MET A 1 22.02 17.24 17.90
C MET A 1 21.51 16.19 18.85
N ASN A 2 20.20 16.09 19.00
CA ASN A 2 19.56 15.18 19.97
C ASN A 2 19.98 13.73 19.66
N ASP A 3 20.21 12.90 20.67
CA ASP A 3 20.70 11.52 20.48
C ASP A 3 19.73 10.68 19.60
N PHE A 4 18.43 10.96 19.71
CA PHE A 4 17.41 10.41 18.82
C PHE A 4 17.72 10.68 17.33
N LEU A 5 18.10 11.91 16.96
CA LEU A 5 18.44 12.25 15.58
C LEU A 5 19.71 11.55 15.09
N LYS A 6 20.72 11.40 15.98
CA LYS A 6 21.94 10.66 15.63
C LYS A 6 21.63 9.19 15.34
N GLU A 7 20.78 8.59 16.14
CA GLU A 7 20.36 7.21 15.96
C GLU A 7 19.51 7.03 14.68
N ALA A 8 18.57 7.95 14.41
CA ALA A 8 17.68 7.90 13.24
C ALA A 8 18.39 8.12 11.89
N PHE A 9 19.60 8.68 11.87
CA PHE A 9 20.37 8.97 10.64
C PHE A 9 21.67 8.17 10.53
N THR A 10 21.70 6.96 11.09
CA THR A 10 22.78 6.01 10.79
C THR A 10 22.69 5.54 9.31
N SER A 11 23.80 5.05 8.76
CA SER A 11 23.83 4.51 7.39
C SER A 11 22.80 3.41 7.17
N GLU A 12 22.53 2.59 8.17
CA GLU A 12 21.54 1.53 8.14
C GLU A 12 20.11 2.09 8.00
N TRP A 13 19.75 3.08 8.83
CA TRP A 13 18.42 3.71 8.75
C TRP A 13 18.23 4.47 7.44
N VAL A 14 19.25 5.19 6.96
CA VAL A 14 19.19 5.90 5.67
C VAL A 14 18.94 4.92 4.52
N LEU A 15 19.58 3.75 4.51
CA LEU A 15 19.32 2.72 3.50
C LEU A 15 17.88 2.20 3.57
N LYS A 16 17.36 1.96 4.77
CA LYS A 16 15.96 1.55 4.98
C LYS A 16 14.98 2.62 4.48
N TYR A 17 15.23 3.89 4.75
CA TYR A 17 14.38 4.98 4.24
C TYR A 17 14.41 5.09 2.73
N LEU A 18 15.58 4.94 2.11
CA LEU A 18 15.70 4.97 0.65
C LEU A 18 14.95 3.81 0.00
N THR A 19 15.04 2.61 0.57
CA THR A 19 14.31 1.45 0.04
C THR A 19 12.79 1.58 0.25
N GLU A 20 12.31 2.10 1.38
CA GLU A 20 10.89 2.41 1.59
C GLU A 20 10.36 3.45 0.60
N PHE A 21 11.16 4.49 0.30
CA PHE A 21 10.81 5.49 -0.71
C PHE A 21 10.66 4.85 -2.10
N ILE A 22 11.66 4.09 -2.55
CA ILE A 22 11.63 3.43 -3.86
C ILE A 22 10.49 2.42 -3.92
N ALA A 23 10.34 1.59 -2.89
CA ALA A 23 9.32 0.56 -2.81
C ALA A 23 7.90 1.15 -2.85
N THR A 24 7.65 2.25 -2.13
CA THR A 24 6.35 2.92 -2.16
C THR A 24 6.09 3.60 -3.52
N ALA A 25 7.13 4.14 -4.17
CA ALA A 25 7.00 4.67 -5.52
C ALA A 25 6.62 3.55 -6.52
N PHE A 26 7.20 2.36 -6.42
CA PHE A 26 6.81 1.20 -7.21
C PHE A 26 5.35 0.79 -6.96
N LEU A 27 4.94 0.70 -5.68
CA LEU A 27 3.56 0.37 -5.33
C LEU A 27 2.57 1.30 -6.04
N VAL A 28 2.79 2.61 -5.91
CA VAL A 28 1.86 3.60 -6.48
C VAL A 28 1.96 3.63 -8.01
N ALA A 29 3.16 3.58 -8.57
CA ALA A 29 3.32 3.59 -10.02
C ALA A 29 2.64 2.38 -10.69
N LEU A 30 2.80 1.18 -10.15
CA LEU A 30 2.18 -0.04 -10.70
C LEU A 30 0.68 -0.12 -10.41
N GLY A 31 0.28 0.15 -9.17
CA GLY A 31 -1.12 0.07 -8.75
C GLY A 31 -1.99 1.16 -9.41
N ASN A 32 -1.62 2.43 -9.23
CA ASN A 32 -2.37 3.55 -9.81
C ASN A 32 -2.21 3.59 -11.34
N GLY A 33 -1.07 3.12 -11.87
CA GLY A 33 -0.88 2.94 -13.31
C GLY A 33 -1.84 1.91 -13.90
N ALA A 34 -2.12 0.80 -13.20
CA ALA A 34 -3.12 -0.16 -13.61
C ALA A 34 -4.54 0.45 -13.58
N VAL A 35 -4.86 1.26 -12.56
CA VAL A 35 -6.13 2.01 -12.53
C VAL A 35 -6.21 2.99 -13.72
N ALA A 36 -5.15 3.76 -13.97
CA ALA A 36 -5.10 4.69 -15.11
C ALA A 36 -5.31 3.97 -16.44
N ASN A 37 -4.73 2.79 -16.59
CA ASN A 37 -4.89 1.98 -17.79
C ASN A 37 -6.32 1.49 -17.99
N VAL A 38 -7.06 1.20 -16.91
CA VAL A 38 -8.46 0.73 -16.96
C VAL A 38 -9.46 1.87 -17.09
N GLU A 39 -9.26 2.97 -16.37
CA GLU A 39 -10.25 4.02 -16.19
C GLU A 39 -10.12 5.17 -17.20
N LEU A 40 -8.90 5.49 -17.66
CA LEU A 40 -8.70 6.62 -18.55
C LEU A 40 -9.12 6.28 -19.98
N LYS A 41 -9.90 7.19 -20.59
CA LYS A 41 -10.40 7.06 -21.96
C LYS A 41 -9.24 7.02 -22.97
N GLY A 42 -9.29 6.06 -23.89
CA GLY A 42 -8.34 5.94 -24.98
C GLY A 42 -7.07 5.15 -24.70
N THR A 43 -6.84 4.70 -23.47
CA THR A 43 -5.78 3.73 -23.18
C THR A 43 -6.10 2.37 -23.84
N LYS A 44 -5.09 1.56 -24.08
CA LYS A 44 -5.28 0.21 -24.64
C LYS A 44 -6.00 -0.73 -23.68
N GLY A 45 -5.89 -0.48 -22.37
CA GLY A 45 -6.54 -1.26 -21.31
C GLY A 45 -7.89 -0.69 -20.85
N ASN A 46 -8.40 0.36 -21.48
CA ASN A 46 -9.64 0.99 -21.05
C ASN A 46 -10.80 -0.03 -20.95
N LYS A 47 -11.48 -0.02 -19.79
CA LYS A 47 -12.60 -0.93 -19.46
C LYS A 47 -12.22 -2.43 -19.39
N SER A 48 -10.95 -2.77 -19.21
CA SER A 48 -10.52 -4.17 -19.06
C SER A 48 -10.89 -4.82 -17.71
N GLY A 49 -11.38 -4.05 -16.77
CA GLY A 49 -11.98 -4.53 -15.54
C GLY A 49 -11.02 -4.65 -14.34
N TRP A 50 -11.60 -4.96 -13.18
CA TRP A 50 -10.95 -4.95 -11.87
C TRP A 50 -9.81 -5.95 -11.71
N ILE A 51 -9.79 -7.03 -12.49
CA ILE A 51 -8.71 -8.02 -12.41
C ILE A 51 -7.35 -7.40 -12.75
N VAL A 52 -7.31 -6.47 -13.71
CA VAL A 52 -6.08 -5.76 -14.09
C VAL A 52 -5.60 -4.87 -12.93
N ILE A 53 -6.53 -4.15 -12.28
CA ILE A 53 -6.24 -3.31 -11.12
C ILE A 53 -5.72 -4.16 -9.95
N ALA A 54 -6.38 -5.29 -9.69
CA ALA A 54 -5.99 -6.19 -8.61
C ALA A 54 -4.57 -6.73 -8.78
N PHE A 55 -4.22 -7.19 -9.98
CA PHE A 55 -2.86 -7.61 -10.28
C PHE A 55 -1.86 -6.45 -10.25
N GLY A 56 -2.25 -5.26 -10.71
CA GLY A 56 -1.41 -4.07 -10.62
C GLY A 56 -0.98 -3.76 -9.18
N TYR A 57 -1.91 -3.76 -8.23
CA TYR A 57 -1.59 -3.57 -6.81
C TYR A 57 -0.89 -4.78 -6.19
N GLY A 58 -1.32 -5.99 -6.53
CA GLY A 58 -0.65 -7.20 -6.03
C GLY A 58 0.82 -7.26 -6.41
N PHE A 59 1.14 -7.00 -7.67
CA PHE A 59 2.53 -6.91 -8.15
C PHE A 59 3.23 -5.66 -7.63
N GLY A 60 2.50 -4.54 -7.46
CA GLY A 60 3.02 -3.32 -6.86
C GLY A 60 3.50 -3.50 -5.42
N VAL A 61 2.95 -4.47 -4.68
CA VAL A 61 3.44 -4.87 -3.34
C VAL A 61 4.47 -5.99 -3.43
N MET A 62 4.20 -7.01 -4.25
CA MET A 62 5.05 -8.20 -4.37
C MET A 62 6.48 -7.86 -4.84
N MET A 63 6.59 -7.09 -5.92
CA MET A 63 7.91 -6.81 -6.51
C MET A 63 8.83 -6.03 -5.56
N PRO A 64 8.42 -4.92 -4.93
CA PRO A 64 9.23 -4.27 -3.92
C PRO A 64 9.54 -5.17 -2.71
N ALA A 65 8.60 -6.00 -2.28
CA ALA A 65 8.84 -6.94 -1.18
C ALA A 65 9.96 -7.94 -1.51
N LEU A 66 9.96 -8.47 -2.73
CA LEU A 66 11.05 -9.35 -3.21
C LEU A 66 12.39 -8.63 -3.38
N MET A 67 12.35 -7.32 -3.71
CA MET A 67 13.57 -6.51 -3.93
C MET A 67 14.18 -5.98 -2.63
N PHE A 68 13.36 -5.60 -1.65
CA PHE A 68 13.77 -4.79 -0.50
C PHE A 68 13.31 -5.33 0.85
N GLY A 69 12.58 -6.44 0.87
CA GLY A 69 12.05 -7.03 2.10
C GLY A 69 13.11 -7.30 3.16
N ASP A 70 14.29 -7.77 2.73
CA ASP A 70 15.42 -8.03 3.63
C ASP A 70 16.09 -6.76 4.14
N VAL A 71 15.89 -5.61 3.48
CA VAL A 71 16.54 -4.35 3.85
C VAL A 71 15.68 -3.54 4.82
N SER A 72 14.43 -3.25 4.44
CA SER A 72 13.53 -2.38 5.21
C SER A 72 12.35 -3.10 5.86
N GLY A 73 12.12 -4.36 5.52
CA GLY A 73 10.89 -5.07 5.85
C GLY A 73 9.72 -4.74 4.90
N ASN A 74 9.96 -3.85 3.92
CA ASN A 74 8.97 -3.44 2.90
C ASN A 74 7.62 -3.07 3.51
N HIS A 75 7.62 -2.12 4.45
CA HIS A 75 6.38 -1.65 5.07
C HIS A 75 5.49 -0.94 4.06
N ILE A 76 6.08 -0.02 3.27
CA ILE A 76 5.44 0.77 2.19
C ILE A 76 4.07 1.37 2.54
N ASN A 77 3.77 1.47 3.84
CA ASN A 77 2.45 1.80 4.36
C ASN A 77 2.56 2.41 5.75
N PRO A 78 2.16 3.69 5.95
CA PRO A 78 2.17 4.32 7.26
C PRO A 78 1.37 3.58 8.33
N ALA A 79 0.22 3.02 7.97
CA ALA A 79 -0.63 2.31 8.91
C ALA A 79 0.03 1.01 9.41
N PHE A 80 0.72 0.29 8.54
CA PHE A 80 1.48 -0.90 8.91
C PHE A 80 2.68 -0.55 9.79
N THR A 81 3.45 0.49 9.42
CA THR A 81 4.58 0.99 10.21
C THR A 81 4.15 1.38 11.62
N LEU A 82 3.04 2.13 11.75
CA LEU A 82 2.50 2.55 13.04
C LEU A 82 1.96 1.36 13.85
N GLY A 83 1.31 0.39 13.21
CA GLY A 83 0.84 -0.83 13.87
C GLY A 83 1.97 -1.64 14.47
N LEU A 84 3.05 -1.85 13.73
CA LEU A 84 4.27 -2.53 14.21
C LEU A 84 4.94 -1.76 15.35
N ALA A 85 5.07 -0.45 15.24
CA ALA A 85 5.69 0.37 16.28
C ALA A 85 4.86 0.39 17.57
N ALA A 86 3.53 0.53 17.47
CA ALA A 86 2.62 0.52 18.61
C ALA A 86 2.64 -0.81 19.38
N SER A 87 2.86 -1.92 18.68
CA SER A 87 2.96 -3.26 19.28
C SER A 87 4.37 -3.62 19.79
N GLY A 88 5.37 -2.76 19.55
CA GLY A 88 6.77 -2.99 19.94
C GLY A 88 7.55 -3.90 18.98
N LEU A 89 7.02 -4.17 17.78
CA LEU A 89 7.69 -4.96 16.74
C LEU A 89 8.55 -4.11 15.80
N PHE A 90 8.51 -2.79 15.92
CA PHE A 90 9.33 -1.85 15.18
C PHE A 90 9.78 -0.69 16.06
N SER A 91 11.01 -0.21 15.86
CA SER A 91 11.55 0.90 16.66
C SER A 91 10.91 2.25 16.29
N TRP A 92 10.48 3.01 17.29
CA TRP A 92 9.97 4.37 17.09
C TRP A 92 10.99 5.33 16.49
N VAL A 93 12.29 5.03 16.62
CA VAL A 93 13.37 5.80 15.98
C VAL A 93 13.23 5.82 14.46
N GLY A 94 12.85 4.69 13.87
CA GLY A 94 12.67 4.56 12.42
C GLY A 94 11.36 5.16 11.89
N VAL A 95 10.33 5.32 12.74
CA VAL A 95 8.97 5.70 12.31
C VAL A 95 8.95 6.99 11.50
N PRO A 96 9.50 8.14 11.98
CA PRO A 96 9.42 9.38 11.19
C PRO A 96 10.06 9.27 9.82
N GLY A 97 11.21 8.61 9.72
CA GLY A 97 11.91 8.41 8.44
C GLY A 97 11.11 7.52 7.47
N TYR A 98 10.50 6.44 7.97
CA TYR A 98 9.61 5.58 7.16
C TYR A 98 8.40 6.36 6.65
N LEU A 99 7.70 7.10 7.50
CA LEU A 99 6.53 7.88 7.09
C LEU A 99 6.88 8.90 6.00
N ILE A 100 7.98 9.63 6.18
CA ILE A 100 8.44 10.62 5.18
C ILE A 100 8.80 9.92 3.86
N ALA A 101 9.57 8.82 3.93
CA ALA A 101 9.98 8.05 2.77
C ALA A 101 8.78 7.51 1.99
N GLN A 102 7.81 6.92 2.68
CA GLN A 102 6.59 6.38 2.12
C GLN A 102 5.71 7.48 1.47
N LEU A 103 5.54 8.62 2.13
CA LEU A 103 4.79 9.74 1.57
C LEU A 103 5.46 10.29 0.31
N LEU A 104 6.76 10.57 0.35
CA LEU A 104 7.49 11.06 -0.81
C LEU A 104 7.53 10.03 -1.95
N GLY A 105 7.68 8.75 -1.64
CA GLY A 105 7.63 7.67 -2.60
C GLY A 105 6.28 7.60 -3.32
N ALA A 106 5.18 7.69 -2.56
CA ALA A 106 3.83 7.72 -3.12
C ALA A 106 3.61 8.92 -4.06
N PHE A 107 4.12 10.10 -3.70
CA PHE A 107 4.05 11.29 -4.54
C PHE A 107 4.79 11.08 -5.87
N VAL A 108 6.04 10.59 -5.81
CA VAL A 108 6.86 10.34 -7.00
C VAL A 108 6.25 9.23 -7.87
N GLY A 109 5.78 8.14 -7.28
CA GLY A 109 5.10 7.08 -8.01
C GLY A 109 3.88 7.58 -8.78
N GLN A 110 3.08 8.44 -8.15
CA GLN A 110 1.93 9.08 -8.83
C GLN A 110 2.35 10.07 -9.90
N ALA A 111 3.41 10.83 -9.69
CA ALA A 111 3.94 11.74 -10.72
C ALA A 111 4.38 10.98 -11.98
N ILE A 112 4.95 9.78 -11.83
CA ILE A 112 5.27 8.89 -12.96
C ILE A 112 4.00 8.47 -13.70
N VAL A 113 2.94 8.08 -12.97
CA VAL A 113 1.64 7.71 -13.60
C VAL A 113 1.09 8.87 -14.40
N VAL A 114 1.08 10.08 -13.84
CA VAL A 114 0.60 11.29 -14.55
C VAL A 114 1.43 11.56 -15.79
N TRP A 115 2.75 11.51 -15.68
CA TRP A 115 3.64 11.77 -16.81
C TRP A 115 3.40 10.82 -17.99
N VAL A 116 3.23 9.52 -17.69
CA VAL A 116 2.99 8.50 -18.72
C VAL A 116 1.59 8.60 -19.32
N HIS A 117 0.57 8.95 -18.53
CA HIS A 117 -0.83 8.92 -18.95
C HIS A 117 -1.40 10.32 -19.27
N GLN A 118 -0.60 11.37 -19.28
CA GLN A 118 -1.06 12.76 -19.45
C GLN A 118 -2.03 12.95 -20.65
N PRO A 119 -1.79 12.42 -21.87
CA PRO A 119 -2.70 12.62 -22.99
C PRO A 119 -4.09 11.99 -22.78
N TYR A 120 -4.21 10.98 -21.92
CA TYR A 120 -5.45 10.28 -21.64
C TYR A 120 -6.27 10.95 -20.55
N TYR A 121 -5.64 11.65 -19.61
CA TYR A 121 -6.33 12.51 -18.63
C TYR A 121 -7.17 13.58 -19.32
N VAL A 122 -6.58 14.27 -20.30
CA VAL A 122 -7.25 15.34 -21.04
C VAL A 122 -8.47 14.85 -21.84
N GLN A 123 -8.48 13.58 -22.23
CA GLN A 123 -9.58 12.96 -23.01
C GLN A 123 -10.68 12.37 -22.12
N THR A 124 -10.43 12.22 -20.82
CA THR A 124 -11.36 11.55 -19.88
C THR A 124 -12.37 12.56 -19.35
N GLU A 125 -13.65 12.29 -19.55
CA GLU A 125 -14.75 13.18 -19.19
C GLU A 125 -15.28 12.97 -17.77
N ASN A 126 -15.18 11.74 -17.22
CA ASN A 126 -15.67 11.43 -15.90
C ASN A 126 -14.62 11.84 -14.83
N PRO A 127 -14.93 12.82 -13.94
CA PRO A 127 -14.01 13.26 -12.90
C PRO A 127 -13.68 12.17 -11.88
N ASN A 128 -14.59 11.24 -11.60
CA ASN A 128 -14.35 10.13 -10.69
C ASN A 128 -13.35 9.12 -11.27
N ASN A 129 -13.37 8.90 -12.59
CA ASN A 129 -12.36 8.08 -13.26
C ASN A 129 -10.97 8.74 -13.19
N ILE A 130 -10.92 10.08 -13.33
CA ILE A 130 -9.66 10.83 -13.17
C ILE A 130 -9.17 10.71 -11.72
N LEU A 131 -10.00 11.07 -10.74
CA LEU A 131 -9.64 10.99 -9.32
C LEU A 131 -9.28 9.57 -8.89
N GLY A 132 -9.99 8.56 -9.40
CA GLY A 132 -9.75 7.14 -9.11
C GLY A 132 -8.35 6.65 -9.46
N THR A 133 -7.68 7.29 -10.44
CA THR A 133 -6.27 7.00 -10.75
C THR A 133 -5.28 7.56 -9.73
N PHE A 134 -5.72 8.41 -8.84
CA PHE A 134 -4.94 9.01 -7.76
C PHE A 134 -5.31 8.40 -6.41
N SER A 135 -6.59 8.49 -6.05
CA SER A 135 -7.08 8.22 -4.71
C SER A 135 -8.39 7.46 -4.74
N THR A 136 -8.80 6.99 -3.59
CA THR A 136 -10.03 6.22 -3.45
C THR A 136 -11.21 7.11 -3.06
N ILE A 137 -12.39 6.67 -3.45
CA ILE A 137 -13.67 7.27 -3.05
C ILE A 137 -14.74 6.18 -3.03
N SER A 138 -15.72 6.29 -2.13
CA SER A 138 -16.83 5.34 -2.13
C SER A 138 -17.70 5.51 -3.38
N ALA A 139 -18.08 4.39 -3.99
CA ALA A 139 -19.01 4.38 -5.10
C ALA A 139 -20.40 4.95 -4.77
N VAL A 140 -20.74 5.04 -3.49
CA VAL A 140 -21.98 5.73 -3.01
C VAL A 140 -21.97 7.22 -3.38
N ASP A 141 -20.79 7.85 -3.49
CA ASP A 141 -20.66 9.28 -3.85
C ASP A 141 -20.85 9.55 -5.36
N ASP A 142 -20.97 8.52 -6.19
CA ASP A 142 -21.12 8.70 -7.64
C ASP A 142 -22.48 9.29 -8.05
N HIS A 143 -23.47 9.29 -7.15
CA HIS A 143 -24.85 9.63 -7.51
C HIS A 143 -25.23 11.08 -7.22
N ASP A 144 -24.98 11.57 -5.99
CA ASP A 144 -25.33 12.93 -5.58
C ASP A 144 -24.40 13.45 -4.49
N ASP A 145 -23.84 14.63 -4.64
CA ASP A 145 -22.94 15.28 -3.67
C ASP A 145 -23.76 15.98 -2.56
N THR A 146 -24.57 15.21 -1.83
CA THR A 146 -25.34 15.69 -0.68
C THR A 146 -24.64 15.35 0.64
N PRO A 147 -24.85 16.11 1.73
CA PRO A 147 -24.29 15.79 3.05
C PRO A 147 -24.66 14.37 3.52
N GLU A 148 -25.86 13.90 3.21
CA GLU A 148 -26.29 12.55 3.55
C GLU A 148 -25.50 11.48 2.79
N ASN A 149 -25.31 11.66 1.49
CA ASN A 149 -24.49 10.75 0.69
C ASN A 149 -23.02 10.78 1.08
N ARG A 150 -22.48 11.95 1.43
CA ARG A 150 -21.12 12.05 1.99
C ARG A 150 -20.95 11.24 3.27
N ASN A 151 -21.91 11.31 4.20
CA ASN A 151 -21.88 10.51 5.42
C ASN A 151 -21.96 9.00 5.14
N ARG A 152 -22.83 8.59 4.20
CA ARG A 152 -22.94 7.19 3.77
C ARG A 152 -21.67 6.71 3.08
N ALA A 153 -21.12 7.52 2.18
CA ALA A 153 -19.87 7.24 1.48
C ALA A 153 -18.71 7.11 2.46
N TRP A 154 -18.63 8.00 3.45
CA TRP A 154 -17.60 7.95 4.48
C TRP A 154 -17.73 6.69 5.36
N ALA A 155 -18.94 6.36 5.83
CA ALA A 155 -19.19 5.18 6.66
C ALA A 155 -18.88 3.88 5.91
N ASN A 156 -19.30 3.77 4.64
CA ASN A 156 -18.99 2.64 3.78
C ASN A 156 -17.48 2.55 3.51
N GLY A 157 -16.84 3.69 3.20
CA GLY A 157 -15.41 3.76 2.99
C GLY A 157 -14.62 3.37 4.23
N PHE A 158 -14.98 3.89 5.40
CA PHE A 158 -14.33 3.52 6.65
C PHE A 158 -14.41 2.01 6.92
N ALA A 159 -15.59 1.41 6.76
CA ALA A 159 -15.77 -0.03 6.97
C ALA A 159 -14.92 -0.86 5.98
N ASN A 160 -14.91 -0.47 4.71
CA ASN A 160 -14.15 -1.14 3.67
C ASN A 160 -12.63 -1.05 3.90
N GLU A 161 -12.14 0.15 4.20
CA GLU A 161 -10.73 0.41 4.50
C GLU A 161 -10.28 -0.31 5.79
N PHE A 162 -11.11 -0.32 6.83
CA PHE A 162 -10.82 -1.00 8.09
C PHE A 162 -10.74 -2.52 7.88
N ALA A 163 -11.76 -3.13 7.28
CA ALA A 163 -11.81 -4.58 7.07
C ALA A 163 -10.67 -5.04 6.15
N GLY A 164 -10.47 -4.35 5.03
CA GLY A 164 -9.39 -4.69 4.08
C GLY A 164 -8.00 -4.54 4.69
N SER A 165 -7.76 -3.45 5.44
CA SER A 165 -6.47 -3.22 6.11
C SER A 165 -6.21 -4.22 7.24
N PHE A 166 -7.23 -4.57 8.01
CA PHE A 166 -7.10 -5.60 9.05
C PHE A 166 -6.67 -6.94 8.45
N LEU A 167 -7.36 -7.39 7.40
CA LEU A 167 -7.02 -8.63 6.69
C LEU A 167 -5.64 -8.57 6.04
N LEU A 168 -5.28 -7.40 5.47
CA LEU A 168 -3.97 -7.20 4.86
C LEU A 168 -2.85 -7.36 5.89
N PHE A 169 -2.91 -6.63 7.00
CA PHE A 169 -1.80 -6.58 7.94
C PHE A 169 -1.68 -7.87 8.76
N PHE A 170 -2.81 -8.42 9.21
CA PHE A 170 -2.81 -9.72 9.86
C PHE A 170 -2.29 -10.82 8.93
N GLY A 171 -2.79 -10.87 7.69
CA GLY A 171 -2.39 -11.87 6.71
C GLY A 171 -0.93 -11.74 6.28
N ALA A 172 -0.45 -10.51 6.06
CA ALA A 172 0.95 -10.26 5.71
C ALA A 172 1.90 -10.74 6.82
N LEU A 173 1.59 -10.42 8.08
CA LEU A 173 2.38 -10.89 9.23
C LEU A 173 2.32 -12.41 9.39
N ALA A 174 1.14 -13.02 9.25
CA ALA A 174 0.99 -14.46 9.35
C ALA A 174 1.75 -15.20 8.25
N LEU A 175 1.75 -14.67 7.01
CA LEU A 175 2.51 -15.22 5.89
C LEU A 175 4.03 -15.07 6.08
N THR A 176 4.48 -13.90 6.57
CA THR A 176 5.91 -13.62 6.76
C THR A 176 6.49 -14.20 8.05
N ASN A 177 5.66 -14.46 9.08
CA ASN A 177 6.09 -15.15 10.31
C ASN A 177 6.49 -16.63 10.10
N ASN A 178 6.28 -17.09 8.94
CA ASN A 178 6.85 -18.26 8.33
C ASN A 178 6.82 -19.55 9.12
N TYR A 179 5.65 -20.14 9.13
CA TYR A 179 5.42 -21.49 9.63
C TYR A 179 6.29 -22.57 8.92
N PHE A 180 6.60 -22.37 7.65
CA PHE A 180 7.36 -23.32 6.84
C PHE A 180 8.86 -23.31 7.11
N GLY A 181 9.48 -22.14 7.29
CA GLY A 181 10.92 -22.02 7.48
C GLY A 181 11.40 -22.69 8.75
N HIS A 182 10.76 -22.46 9.87
CA HIS A 182 11.13 -23.07 11.14
C HIS A 182 10.99 -24.60 11.12
N LYS A 183 9.93 -25.11 10.51
CA LYS A 183 9.71 -26.56 10.41
C LYS A 183 10.69 -27.23 9.47
N LEU A 184 10.99 -26.60 8.33
CA LEU A 184 11.98 -27.10 7.37
C LEU A 184 13.38 -27.08 7.94
N VAL A 185 13.78 -26.01 8.65
CA VAL A 185 15.08 -25.93 9.32
C VAL A 185 15.20 -27.02 10.39
N SER A 186 14.20 -27.19 11.24
CA SER A 186 14.24 -28.25 12.26
C SER A 186 14.30 -29.65 11.65
N GLN A 187 13.58 -29.92 10.59
CA GLN A 187 13.67 -31.19 9.86
C GLN A 187 15.05 -31.40 9.21
N ALA A 188 15.61 -30.38 8.54
CA ALA A 188 16.91 -30.49 7.92
C ALA A 188 18.02 -30.75 8.96
N VAL A 189 17.97 -30.08 10.11
CA VAL A 189 18.90 -30.32 11.23
C VAL A 189 18.74 -31.74 11.77
N GLN A 190 17.52 -32.26 11.84
CA GLN A 190 17.25 -33.64 12.25
C GLN A 190 17.87 -34.67 11.26
N TYR A 191 17.98 -34.32 9.97
CA TYR A 191 18.67 -35.15 8.96
C TYR A 191 20.16 -34.90 8.87
N GLY A 192 20.76 -34.15 9.81
CA GLY A 192 22.21 -33.96 9.90
C GLY A 192 22.78 -32.82 9.08
N TYR A 193 21.96 -31.93 8.54
CA TYR A 193 22.46 -30.74 7.85
C TYR A 193 22.93 -29.69 8.86
N ASP A 194 23.95 -28.91 8.48
CA ASP A 194 24.43 -27.81 9.32
C ASP A 194 23.37 -26.74 9.52
N LYS A 195 23.11 -26.41 10.79
CA LYS A 195 22.02 -25.48 11.18
C LYS A 195 22.21 -24.08 10.59
N GLU A 196 23.42 -23.55 10.58
CA GLU A 196 23.69 -22.18 10.10
C GLU A 196 23.53 -22.09 8.58
N ALA A 197 24.12 -23.06 7.85
CA ALA A 197 24.01 -23.13 6.40
C ALA A 197 22.56 -23.29 5.93
N VAL A 198 21.78 -24.15 6.60
CA VAL A 198 20.37 -24.39 6.24
C VAL A 198 19.50 -23.20 6.64
N THR A 199 19.76 -22.58 7.79
CA THR A 199 18.94 -21.43 8.26
C THR A 199 19.07 -20.26 7.28
N GLY A 200 20.26 -19.92 6.80
CA GLY A 200 20.46 -18.82 5.86
C GLY A 200 19.75 -19.04 4.51
N GLN A 201 19.94 -20.22 3.91
CA GLN A 201 19.33 -20.53 2.61
C GLN A 201 17.82 -20.70 2.66
N MET A 202 17.30 -21.35 3.70
CA MET A 202 15.85 -21.55 3.84
C MET A 202 15.11 -20.30 4.31
N ALA A 203 15.72 -19.46 5.15
CA ALA A 203 15.12 -18.19 5.54
C ALA A 203 14.86 -17.29 4.33
N ASN A 204 15.85 -17.13 3.45
CA ASN A 204 15.71 -16.30 2.24
C ASN A 204 14.70 -16.89 1.25
N GLY A 205 14.73 -18.19 1.00
CA GLY A 205 13.78 -18.85 0.11
C GLY A 205 12.33 -18.79 0.64
N SER A 206 12.15 -18.98 1.93
CA SER A 206 10.81 -18.93 2.55
C SER A 206 10.25 -17.52 2.64
N LEU A 207 11.10 -16.51 2.84
CA LEU A 207 10.68 -15.10 2.82
C LEU A 207 10.25 -14.69 1.41
N ALA A 208 10.95 -15.13 0.36
CA ALA A 208 10.54 -14.89 -1.02
C ALA A 208 9.16 -15.49 -1.32
N VAL A 209 8.89 -16.73 -0.88
CA VAL A 209 7.57 -17.35 -1.02
C VAL A 209 6.49 -16.58 -0.24
N ALA A 210 6.81 -16.11 0.97
CA ALA A 210 5.91 -15.28 1.76
C ALA A 210 5.57 -13.96 1.06
N HIS A 211 6.55 -13.29 0.47
CA HIS A 211 6.35 -12.05 -0.29
C HIS A 211 5.46 -12.26 -1.53
N ILE A 212 5.60 -13.40 -2.22
CA ILE A 212 4.68 -13.80 -3.29
C ILE A 212 3.26 -13.98 -2.73
N GLY A 213 3.13 -14.65 -1.59
CA GLY A 213 1.86 -14.83 -0.89
C GLY A 213 1.20 -13.50 -0.51
N VAL A 214 1.97 -12.53 0.01
CA VAL A 214 1.47 -11.18 0.34
C VAL A 214 0.98 -10.46 -0.93
N GLY A 215 1.67 -10.56 -2.05
CA GLY A 215 1.21 -10.01 -3.32
C GLY A 215 -0.14 -10.59 -3.76
N PHE A 216 -0.31 -11.90 -3.68
CA PHE A 216 -1.61 -12.54 -3.97
C PHE A 216 -2.69 -12.20 -2.93
N LEU A 217 -2.33 -12.01 -1.67
CA LEU A 217 -3.26 -11.49 -0.66
C LEU A 217 -3.79 -10.11 -1.06
N VAL A 218 -2.92 -9.21 -1.51
CA VAL A 218 -3.33 -7.89 -2.02
C VAL A 218 -4.22 -8.03 -3.25
N CYS A 219 -3.89 -8.91 -4.20
CA CYS A 219 -4.78 -9.20 -5.34
C CYS A 219 -6.18 -9.61 -4.86
N ALA A 220 -6.25 -10.56 -3.92
CA ALA A 220 -7.51 -11.06 -3.39
C ALA A 220 -8.32 -9.95 -2.68
N LEU A 221 -7.65 -9.09 -1.91
CA LEU A 221 -8.30 -7.96 -1.24
C LEU A 221 -8.84 -6.93 -2.23
N VAL A 222 -8.08 -6.59 -3.26
CA VAL A 222 -8.57 -5.66 -4.31
C VAL A 222 -9.71 -6.26 -5.11
N LEU A 223 -9.67 -7.56 -5.41
CA LEU A 223 -10.79 -8.26 -6.07
C LEU A 223 -12.06 -8.25 -5.19
N SER A 224 -11.92 -8.41 -3.87
CA SER A 224 -13.05 -8.56 -2.95
C SER A 224 -13.61 -7.23 -2.43
N PHE A 225 -12.75 -6.25 -2.20
CA PHE A 225 -13.08 -4.94 -1.60
C PHE A 225 -12.95 -3.78 -2.60
N GLY A 226 -12.62 -4.06 -3.86
CA GLY A 226 -12.45 -3.05 -4.91
C GLY A 226 -13.74 -2.33 -5.26
N GLY A 227 -14.84 -3.05 -5.37
CA GLY A 227 -16.13 -2.50 -5.81
C GLY A 227 -16.65 -1.33 -4.97
N PRO A 228 -16.66 -1.40 -3.62
CA PRO A 228 -17.17 -0.30 -2.79
C PRO A 228 -16.36 1.00 -2.86
N THR A 229 -15.03 0.94 -2.92
CA THR A 229 -14.20 2.15 -2.80
C THR A 229 -12.95 2.17 -3.70
N GLY A 230 -12.55 1.04 -4.29
CA GLY A 230 -11.21 0.90 -4.83
C GLY A 230 -10.15 0.98 -3.74
N PRO A 231 -10.11 0.07 -2.74
CA PRO A 231 -9.56 0.29 -1.42
C PRO A 231 -8.11 0.77 -1.45
N ALA A 232 -7.82 1.79 -0.63
CA ALA A 232 -6.46 2.31 -0.48
C ALA A 232 -5.62 1.39 0.40
N LEU A 233 -6.16 0.97 1.54
CA LEU A 233 -5.52 0.18 2.60
C LEU A 233 -4.18 0.78 3.09
N ASN A 234 -3.89 2.03 2.70
CA ASN A 234 -2.60 2.65 2.84
C ASN A 234 -2.72 4.19 2.80
N PRO A 235 -2.48 4.88 3.91
CA PRO A 235 -2.55 6.33 3.96
C PRO A 235 -1.65 7.05 2.94
N ALA A 236 -0.43 6.56 2.69
CA ALA A 236 0.47 7.21 1.74
C ALA A 236 -0.01 7.06 0.30
N ARG A 237 -0.56 5.87 -0.04
CA ARG A 237 -1.11 5.57 -1.37
C ARG A 237 -2.36 6.39 -1.69
N ASP A 238 -3.06 6.93 -0.68
CA ASP A 238 -4.20 7.83 -0.91
C ASP A 238 -3.83 9.31 -0.79
N LEU A 239 -3.22 9.74 0.32
CA LEU A 239 -2.97 11.14 0.63
C LEU A 239 -2.09 11.85 -0.39
N MET A 240 -0.96 11.26 -0.75
CA MET A 240 0.01 11.95 -1.58
C MET A 240 -0.39 12.02 -3.06
N PRO A 241 -0.97 10.97 -3.65
CA PRO A 241 -1.61 11.09 -4.95
C PRO A 241 -2.79 12.08 -4.93
N ARG A 242 -3.62 12.11 -3.88
CA ARG A 242 -4.71 13.08 -3.73
C ARG A 242 -4.18 14.52 -3.68
N LEU A 243 -3.07 14.75 -2.98
CA LEU A 243 -2.40 16.04 -2.97
C LEU A 243 -1.93 16.41 -4.38
N LEU A 244 -1.32 15.47 -5.11
CA LEU A 244 -0.89 15.72 -6.48
C LEU A 244 -2.08 16.03 -7.40
N HIS A 245 -3.19 15.30 -7.29
CA HIS A 245 -4.43 15.63 -7.99
C HIS A 245 -4.89 17.06 -7.67
N HIS A 246 -4.83 17.46 -6.40
CA HIS A 246 -5.26 18.79 -5.96
C HIS A 246 -4.44 19.91 -6.60
N ILE A 247 -3.12 19.79 -6.59
CA ILE A 247 -2.21 20.86 -7.06
C ILE A 247 -2.03 20.91 -8.58
N LEU A 248 -2.25 19.80 -9.29
CA LEU A 248 -2.10 19.79 -10.74
C LEU A 248 -3.20 20.62 -11.43
N PRO A 249 -2.84 21.45 -12.42
CA PRO A 249 -3.82 22.26 -13.14
C PRO A 249 -4.63 21.44 -14.16
N THR A 250 -5.74 22.01 -14.61
CA THR A 250 -6.56 21.43 -15.68
C THR A 250 -5.82 21.30 -17.02
N SER A 251 -4.80 22.10 -17.27
CA SER A 251 -3.92 21.93 -18.44
C SER A 251 -3.18 20.57 -18.45
N VAL A 252 -3.03 19.92 -17.31
CA VAL A 252 -2.40 18.60 -17.17
C VAL A 252 -3.45 17.49 -17.10
N LEU A 253 -4.50 17.66 -16.28
CA LEU A 253 -5.50 16.63 -16.00
C LEU A 253 -6.78 16.75 -16.83
N GLY A 254 -6.91 17.74 -17.69
CA GLY A 254 -8.10 18.02 -18.48
C GLY A 254 -9.12 18.90 -17.74
N GLU A 255 -10.08 19.44 -18.49
CA GLU A 255 -11.12 20.33 -17.97
C GLU A 255 -12.07 19.60 -16.98
N HIS A 256 -12.17 18.29 -17.11
CA HIS A 256 -13.01 17.43 -16.27
C HIS A 256 -12.28 16.90 -15.02
N LYS A 257 -11.18 17.49 -14.62
CA LYS A 257 -10.40 17.08 -13.43
C LYS A 257 -11.27 16.85 -12.18
N GLY A 258 -12.25 17.71 -11.93
CA GLY A 258 -13.13 17.61 -10.77
C GLY A 258 -12.48 17.99 -9.44
N ASP A 259 -13.20 17.69 -8.34
CA ASP A 259 -12.73 17.92 -6.97
C ASP A 259 -11.88 16.75 -6.45
N SER A 260 -10.92 17.07 -5.60
CA SER A 260 -10.04 16.06 -4.94
C SER A 260 -10.71 15.38 -3.74
N LYS A 261 -11.93 15.76 -3.38
CA LYS A 261 -12.77 15.17 -2.32
C LYS A 261 -12.01 14.94 -0.99
N TRP A 262 -11.36 16.00 -0.48
CA TRP A 262 -10.60 15.94 0.77
C TRP A 262 -11.45 15.56 1.99
N TRP A 263 -12.74 15.81 1.93
CA TRP A 263 -13.69 15.40 2.97
C TRP A 263 -13.72 13.87 3.17
N TYR A 264 -13.40 13.09 2.13
CA TYR A 264 -13.35 11.64 2.20
C TYR A 264 -12.00 11.09 2.70
N ALA A 265 -10.92 11.87 2.58
CA ALA A 265 -9.54 11.42 2.83
C ALA A 265 -9.31 10.81 4.24
N TRP A 266 -10.17 11.13 5.19
CA TRP A 266 -10.10 10.55 6.54
C TRP A 266 -10.36 9.05 6.58
N ALA A 267 -11.22 8.52 5.71
CA ALA A 267 -11.52 7.10 5.66
C ALA A 267 -10.26 6.27 5.34
N PRO A 268 -9.53 6.51 4.22
CA PRO A 268 -8.32 5.76 3.88
C PRO A 268 -7.10 6.09 4.75
N VAL A 269 -7.19 7.03 5.68
CA VAL A 269 -6.12 7.35 6.64
C VAL A 269 -6.40 6.72 8.00
N VAL A 270 -7.55 7.05 8.60
CA VAL A 270 -7.85 6.67 9.98
C VAL A 270 -8.18 5.19 10.08
N ALA A 271 -9.01 4.68 9.17
CA ALA A 271 -9.43 3.28 9.22
C ALA A 271 -8.25 2.29 9.09
N PRO A 272 -7.31 2.45 8.13
CA PRO A 272 -6.13 1.58 8.06
C PRO A 272 -5.23 1.65 9.29
N ILE A 273 -5.05 2.84 9.90
CA ILE A 273 -4.23 2.98 11.11
C ILE A 273 -4.83 2.20 12.27
N LEU A 274 -6.14 2.37 12.52
CA LEU A 274 -6.83 1.64 13.59
C LEU A 274 -6.84 0.12 13.33
N ALA A 275 -7.10 -0.28 12.09
CA ALA A 275 -7.05 -1.68 11.67
C ALA A 275 -5.63 -2.27 11.83
N GLY A 276 -4.60 -1.50 11.47
CA GLY A 276 -3.21 -1.92 11.58
C GLY A 276 -2.81 -2.20 13.03
N ILE A 277 -3.14 -1.32 13.93
CA ILE A 277 -2.88 -1.51 15.37
C ILE A 277 -3.58 -2.80 15.85
N LEU A 278 -4.87 -2.94 15.57
CA LEU A 278 -5.64 -4.11 16.01
C LEU A 278 -5.11 -5.41 15.39
N ALA A 279 -4.80 -5.43 14.11
CA ALA A 279 -4.29 -6.59 13.39
C ALA A 279 -2.95 -7.08 13.95
N VAL A 280 -2.02 -6.14 14.20
CA VAL A 280 -0.70 -6.48 14.73
C VAL A 280 -0.78 -6.97 16.18
N TYR A 281 -1.63 -6.37 17.02
CA TYR A 281 -1.85 -6.89 18.38
C TYR A 281 -2.48 -8.28 18.38
N LEU A 282 -3.46 -8.55 17.51
CA LEU A 282 -4.04 -9.89 17.38
C LEU A 282 -2.99 -10.90 16.88
N PHE A 283 -2.21 -10.52 15.87
CA PHE A 283 -1.10 -11.35 15.40
C PHE A 283 -0.14 -11.70 16.54
N LYS A 284 0.29 -10.69 17.30
CA LYS A 284 1.20 -10.88 18.44
C LYS A 284 0.60 -11.85 19.50
N ALA A 285 -0.70 -11.73 19.78
CA ALA A 285 -1.37 -12.58 20.74
C ALA A 285 -1.49 -14.04 20.30
N LEU A 286 -1.52 -14.31 18.99
CA LEU A 286 -1.70 -15.66 18.44
C LEU A 286 -0.38 -16.37 18.07
N TYR A 287 0.66 -15.60 17.73
CA TYR A 287 1.89 -16.16 17.14
C TYR A 287 3.17 -15.88 17.95
N LEU A 288 3.17 -14.93 18.87
CA LEU A 288 4.32 -14.54 19.69
C LEU A 288 4.03 -14.66 21.18
#